data_d8e0988daa8ad9ffaeefc59c432179d8
#
_entry.id   d8e0988daa8ad9ffaeefc59c432179d8
#
_cell.length_a   1.000
_cell.length_b   1.000
_cell.length_c   1.000
_cell.angle_alpha   90.00
_cell.angle_beta   90.00
_cell.angle_gamma   90.00
#
_symmetry.space_group_name_H-M   'P 1'
#
loop_
_entity.id
_entity.type
_entity.pdbx_description
1 polymer ?
#
loop_
_entity_poly.entity_id
_entity_poly.type
_entity_poly.pdbx_seq_one_letter_code
_entity_poly.pdbx_strand_id
1 'polypeptide(L)'
;KALERASGMAVRLKEDTRSILTQEPVMITAYEDTCFYALSGVASEKEEGSSVSGDNFSLFSMENGHYHVCVSDGMGSGPAAFRESDMVVELMQKFMEAGFPQETAIRMMNSAMVLQGDRESYSTLDFMDLDLYSGQMTITKIGAAASFLKHKDRVECLRASTLPAGVDASCTGDVIHRKLTHGDFLVMVTDGVLEYLHVPNPEETMQEIIESCLLYTSPSPRDTR
;
A
#
# COMPACT_ATOMS: atom_id res chain seq x y z
N LYS A 1 -10.30 -27.76 -11.21
CA LYS A 1 -11.63 -28.40 -10.99
C LYS A 1 -11.57 -29.66 -10.11
N ALA A 2 -10.65 -30.65 -10.36
CA ALA A 2 -10.55 -31.84 -9.50
C ALA A 2 -10.02 -31.48 -8.10
N LEU A 3 -8.98 -30.69 -8.02
CA LEU A 3 -8.42 -30.17 -6.76
C LEU A 3 -9.43 -29.30 -5.99
N GLU A 4 -10.14 -28.43 -6.66
CA GLU A 4 -11.20 -27.60 -6.08
C GLU A 4 -12.32 -28.43 -5.47
N ARG A 5 -12.72 -29.50 -6.17
CA ARG A 5 -13.74 -30.45 -5.64
C ARG A 5 -13.24 -31.20 -4.42
N ALA A 6 -11.95 -31.54 -4.39
CA ALA A 6 -11.36 -32.30 -3.29
C ALA A 6 -11.07 -31.44 -2.08
N SER A 7 -10.64 -30.21 -2.27
CA SER A 7 -10.29 -29.26 -1.20
C SER A 7 -11.49 -28.45 -0.71
N GLY A 8 -12.52 -28.26 -1.54
CA GLY A 8 -13.63 -27.35 -1.26
C GLY A 8 -13.27 -25.87 -1.40
N MET A 9 -12.07 -25.55 -1.90
CA MET A 9 -11.54 -24.21 -2.07
C MET A 9 -11.22 -23.92 -3.53
N ALA A 10 -11.31 -22.65 -3.94
CA ALA A 10 -10.77 -22.21 -5.22
C ALA A 10 -9.24 -22.36 -5.19
N VAL A 11 -8.65 -22.93 -6.24
CA VAL A 11 -7.20 -23.15 -6.30
C VAL A 11 -6.64 -22.68 -7.63
N ARG A 12 -5.47 -22.03 -7.57
CA ARG A 12 -4.62 -21.73 -8.73
C ARG A 12 -3.37 -22.59 -8.72
N LEU A 13 -2.90 -22.93 -9.92
CA LEU A 13 -1.63 -23.64 -10.06
C LEU A 13 -0.48 -22.66 -10.07
N LYS A 14 0.66 -23.08 -9.52
CA LYS A 14 1.91 -22.32 -9.68
C LYS A 14 2.27 -22.21 -11.17
N GLU A 15 2.76 -21.04 -11.60
CA GLU A 15 3.06 -20.76 -13.02
C GLU A 15 4.05 -21.74 -13.66
N ASP A 16 4.99 -22.30 -12.88
CA ASP A 16 5.94 -23.33 -13.34
C ASP A 16 5.33 -24.73 -13.49
N THR A 17 4.04 -24.87 -13.25
CA THR A 17 3.39 -26.18 -13.31
C THR A 17 3.17 -26.58 -14.76
N ARG A 18 3.65 -27.78 -15.13
CA ARG A 18 3.42 -28.34 -16.47
C ARG A 18 1.93 -28.40 -16.78
N SER A 19 1.51 -27.80 -17.88
CA SER A 19 0.11 -27.77 -18.33
C SER A 19 -0.36 -29.10 -18.93
N ILE A 20 0.57 -30.00 -19.24
CA ILE A 20 0.26 -31.33 -19.86
C ILE A 20 0.64 -32.42 -18.86
N LEU A 21 -0.36 -33.21 -18.51
CA LEU A 21 -0.17 -34.43 -17.72
C LEU A 21 0.27 -35.56 -18.62
N THR A 22 1.36 -36.24 -18.28
CA THR A 22 1.88 -37.43 -18.93
C THR A 22 1.56 -38.65 -18.06
N GLN A 23 1.94 -39.86 -18.51
CA GLN A 23 1.82 -41.09 -17.72
C GLN A 23 2.83 -41.16 -16.56
N GLU A 24 3.84 -40.28 -16.54
CA GLU A 24 4.81 -40.22 -15.47
C GLU A 24 4.27 -39.40 -14.29
N PRO A 25 4.59 -39.80 -13.05
CA PRO A 25 4.24 -38.98 -11.86
C PRO A 25 4.82 -37.59 -11.95
N VAL A 26 3.98 -36.57 -11.74
CA VAL A 26 4.37 -35.16 -11.73
C VAL A 26 3.90 -34.55 -10.45
N MET A 27 4.79 -33.77 -9.80
CA MET A 27 4.43 -32.93 -8.66
C MET A 27 3.77 -31.64 -9.18
N ILE A 28 2.59 -31.34 -8.68
CA ILE A 28 1.84 -30.13 -9.00
C ILE A 28 1.70 -29.35 -7.70
N THR A 29 2.15 -28.10 -7.72
CA THR A 29 1.94 -27.16 -6.60
C THR A 29 0.72 -26.29 -6.93
N ALA A 30 -0.24 -26.28 -6.01
CA ALA A 30 -1.43 -25.47 -6.10
C ALA A 30 -1.57 -24.65 -4.82
N TYR A 31 -2.02 -23.41 -4.97
CA TYR A 31 -2.31 -22.51 -3.86
C TYR A 31 -3.81 -22.23 -3.80
N GLU A 32 -4.31 -21.90 -2.63
CA GLU A 32 -5.64 -21.32 -2.52
C GLU A 32 -5.70 -20.03 -3.35
N ASP A 33 -6.75 -19.88 -4.15
CA ASP A 33 -6.95 -18.66 -4.93
C ASP A 33 -7.54 -17.57 -4.03
N THR A 34 -7.08 -16.33 -4.21
CA THR A 34 -7.55 -15.21 -3.41
C THR A 34 -8.99 -14.83 -3.80
N CYS A 35 -9.78 -14.36 -2.81
CA CYS A 35 -11.16 -13.90 -3.04
C CYS A 35 -11.20 -12.52 -3.71
N PHE A 36 -10.13 -11.75 -3.53
CA PHE A 36 -9.99 -10.39 -4.05
C PHE A 36 -8.73 -10.29 -4.92
N TYR A 37 -8.73 -9.29 -5.76
CA TYR A 37 -7.53 -8.80 -6.44
C TYR A 37 -7.48 -7.28 -6.31
N ALA A 38 -6.28 -6.72 -6.21
CA ALA A 38 -6.06 -5.28 -6.17
C ALA A 38 -5.61 -4.79 -7.55
N LEU A 39 -6.19 -3.68 -7.99
CA LEU A 39 -5.70 -2.90 -9.12
C LEU A 39 -5.16 -1.60 -8.57
N SER A 40 -3.98 -1.22 -9.00
CA SER A 40 -3.34 0.00 -8.55
C SER A 40 -2.88 0.86 -9.71
N GLY A 41 -2.87 2.16 -9.49
CA GLY A 41 -2.31 3.16 -10.38
C GLY A 41 -1.58 4.19 -9.55
N VAL A 42 -0.51 4.73 -10.09
CA VAL A 42 0.31 5.75 -9.45
C VAL A 42 0.42 6.96 -10.37
N ALA A 43 0.32 8.12 -9.78
CA ALA A 43 0.68 9.38 -10.42
C ALA A 43 1.64 10.12 -9.48
N SER A 44 2.71 10.66 -10.04
CA SER A 44 3.69 11.45 -9.32
C SER A 44 4.05 12.67 -10.13
N GLU A 45 4.15 13.80 -9.47
CA GLU A 45 4.61 15.05 -10.03
C GLU A 45 5.69 15.61 -9.10
N LYS A 46 6.63 16.34 -9.63
CA LYS A 46 7.71 16.94 -8.85
C LYS A 46 7.48 18.45 -8.72
N GLU A 47 7.98 19.02 -7.65
CA GLU A 47 7.98 20.46 -7.43
C GLU A 47 8.71 21.18 -8.58
N GLU A 48 8.18 22.32 -8.99
CA GLU A 48 8.75 23.12 -10.06
C GLU A 48 10.16 23.60 -9.69
N GLY A 49 11.13 23.26 -10.55
CA GLY A 49 12.55 23.54 -10.29
C GLY A 49 13.31 22.42 -9.57
N SER A 50 12.65 21.39 -9.06
CA SER A 50 13.32 20.22 -8.49
C SER A 50 13.73 19.20 -9.55
N SER A 51 14.85 18.51 -9.33
CA SER A 51 15.31 17.44 -10.23
C SER A 51 14.57 16.12 -9.98
N VAL A 52 14.13 15.87 -8.74
CA VAL A 52 13.43 14.65 -8.29
C VAL A 52 12.34 15.02 -7.29
N SER A 53 11.30 14.19 -7.18
CA SER A 53 10.32 14.28 -6.08
C SER A 53 10.95 13.81 -4.78
N GLY A 54 10.54 14.38 -3.65
CA GLY A 54 10.84 13.87 -2.31
C GLY A 54 10.04 12.61 -1.96
N ASP A 55 8.98 12.33 -2.72
CA ASP A 55 8.07 11.22 -2.49
C ASP A 55 8.60 9.93 -3.12
N ASN A 56 8.42 8.84 -2.41
CA ASN A 56 8.65 7.49 -2.91
C ASN A 56 7.51 6.55 -2.57
N PHE A 57 7.37 5.48 -3.35
CA PHE A 57 6.34 4.48 -3.12
C PHE A 57 6.80 3.09 -3.56
N SER A 58 6.17 2.05 -3.00
CA SER A 58 6.24 0.69 -3.52
C SER A 58 4.90 0.00 -3.47
N LEU A 59 4.67 -0.90 -4.43
CA LEU A 59 3.48 -1.71 -4.59
C LEU A 59 3.93 -3.14 -4.83
N PHE A 60 3.61 -4.06 -3.93
CA PHE A 60 4.07 -5.44 -4.06
C PHE A 60 3.08 -6.44 -3.48
N SER A 61 3.05 -7.63 -4.10
CA SER A 61 2.26 -8.75 -3.64
C SER A 61 3.15 -9.80 -2.99
N MET A 62 2.65 -10.41 -1.93
CA MET A 62 3.31 -11.51 -1.26
C MET A 62 2.69 -12.85 -1.68
N GLU A 63 3.49 -13.92 -1.65
CA GLU A 63 3.01 -15.27 -1.97
C GLU A 63 1.90 -15.77 -1.02
N ASN A 64 1.83 -15.21 0.18
CA ASN A 64 0.81 -15.51 1.19
C ASN A 64 -0.54 -14.82 0.95
N GLY A 65 -0.74 -14.15 -0.20
CA GLY A 65 -1.98 -13.50 -0.57
C GLY A 65 -2.18 -12.09 0.01
N HIS A 66 -1.13 -11.48 0.55
CA HIS A 66 -1.15 -10.08 0.97
C HIS A 66 -0.69 -9.16 -0.16
N TYR A 67 -1.32 -8.00 -0.25
CA TYR A 67 -0.94 -6.90 -1.13
C TYR A 67 -0.57 -5.68 -0.30
N HIS A 68 0.61 -5.14 -0.56
CA HIS A 68 1.15 -4.01 0.19
C HIS A 68 1.28 -2.76 -0.68
N VAL A 69 1.00 -1.63 -0.08
CA VAL A 69 1.30 -0.30 -0.61
C VAL A 69 2.05 0.47 0.45
N CYS A 70 3.19 1.01 0.07
CA CYS A 70 4.00 1.89 0.90
C CYS A 70 4.14 3.23 0.19
N VAL A 71 3.81 4.32 0.87
CA VAL A 71 4.05 5.68 0.42
C VAL A 71 4.84 6.39 1.50
N SER A 72 5.84 7.13 1.10
CA SER A 72 6.71 7.88 1.99
C SER A 72 7.09 9.21 1.37
N ASP A 73 7.07 10.25 2.16
CA ASP A 73 7.47 11.60 1.79
C ASP A 73 8.65 12.02 2.67
N GLY A 74 9.77 12.34 2.03
CA GLY A 74 10.99 12.79 2.69
C GLY A 74 10.92 14.28 3.01
N MET A 75 11.42 14.69 4.17
CA MET A 75 11.33 16.08 4.61
C MET A 75 12.11 17.02 3.70
N GLY A 76 11.43 18.08 3.24
CA GLY A 76 12.00 19.08 2.32
C GLY A 76 11.84 18.68 0.86
N SER A 77 12.80 19.02 0.02
CA SER A 77 12.73 18.74 -1.43
C SER A 77 14.06 18.28 -2.00
N GLY A 78 13.99 17.69 -3.20
CA GLY A 78 15.16 17.30 -3.96
C GLY A 78 15.86 16.02 -3.49
N PRO A 79 17.15 15.84 -3.81
CA PRO A 79 17.83 14.54 -3.62
C PRO A 79 18.00 14.08 -2.17
N ALA A 80 17.92 14.97 -1.19
CA ALA A 80 18.00 14.60 0.22
C ALA A 80 16.70 13.95 0.66
N ALA A 81 15.57 14.64 0.46
CA ALA A 81 14.23 14.13 0.74
C ALA A 81 13.96 12.81 0.00
N PHE A 82 14.36 12.74 -1.28
CA PHE A 82 14.27 11.49 -2.06
C PHE A 82 14.98 10.31 -1.37
N ARG A 83 16.21 10.49 -0.88
CA ARG A 83 16.95 9.40 -0.23
C ARG A 83 16.30 8.94 1.08
N GLU A 84 15.70 9.85 1.82
CA GLU A 84 15.03 9.54 3.09
C GLU A 84 13.76 8.71 2.85
N SER A 85 12.90 9.15 1.96
CA SER A 85 11.68 8.42 1.61
C SER A 85 11.98 7.10 0.90
N ASP A 86 13.00 7.04 0.02
CA ASP A 86 13.45 5.81 -0.64
C ASP A 86 13.92 4.77 0.36
N MET A 87 14.70 5.18 1.37
CA MET A 87 15.14 4.29 2.44
C MET A 87 13.96 3.72 3.24
N VAL A 88 12.96 4.53 3.58
CA VAL A 88 11.77 4.07 4.28
C VAL A 88 11.04 3.01 3.47
N VAL A 89 10.79 3.29 2.19
CA VAL A 89 10.10 2.39 1.27
C VAL A 89 10.89 1.09 1.08
N GLU A 90 12.20 1.19 0.82
CA GLU A 90 13.08 0.03 0.60
C GLU A 90 13.17 -0.86 1.85
N LEU A 91 13.35 -0.29 3.03
CA LEU A 91 13.42 -1.05 4.28
C LEU A 91 12.10 -1.75 4.58
N MET A 92 10.97 -1.04 4.45
CA MET A 92 9.66 -1.64 4.67
C MET A 92 9.43 -2.81 3.72
N GLN A 93 9.67 -2.64 2.42
CA GLN A 93 9.52 -3.71 1.45
C GLN A 93 10.40 -4.91 1.79
N LYS A 94 11.69 -4.71 2.05
CA LYS A 94 12.63 -5.81 2.38
C LYS A 94 12.26 -6.56 3.66
N PHE A 95 11.82 -5.85 4.69
CA PHE A 95 11.41 -6.49 5.93
C PHE A 95 10.12 -7.32 5.75
N MET A 96 9.15 -6.80 5.00
CA MET A 96 7.94 -7.55 4.69
C MET A 96 8.24 -8.77 3.83
N GLU A 97 9.05 -8.64 2.77
CA GLU A 97 9.50 -9.76 1.92
C GLU A 97 10.28 -10.82 2.71
N ALA A 98 11.02 -10.42 3.72
CA ALA A 98 11.72 -11.32 4.64
C ALA A 98 10.79 -12.00 5.66
N GLY A 99 9.48 -11.65 5.66
CA GLY A 99 8.47 -12.26 6.52
C GLY A 99 8.42 -11.71 7.95
N PHE A 100 9.00 -10.54 8.19
CA PHE A 100 8.85 -9.89 9.51
C PHE A 100 7.40 -9.44 9.73
N PRO A 101 6.89 -9.56 10.97
CA PRO A 101 5.62 -8.93 11.33
C PRO A 101 5.69 -7.41 11.09
N GLN A 102 4.61 -6.83 10.57
CA GLN A 102 4.53 -5.41 10.20
C GLN A 102 4.99 -4.47 11.31
N GLU A 103 4.54 -4.69 12.55
CA GLU A 103 4.95 -3.89 13.71
C GLU A 103 6.47 -3.94 13.94
N THR A 104 7.09 -5.11 13.74
CA THR A 104 8.53 -5.28 13.85
C THR A 104 9.26 -4.57 12.73
N ALA A 105 8.77 -4.70 11.50
CA ALA A 105 9.32 -4.02 10.33
C ALA A 105 9.33 -2.49 10.53
N ILE A 106 8.21 -1.93 10.99
CA ILE A 106 8.06 -0.51 11.28
C ILE A 106 9.05 -0.06 12.36
N ARG A 107 9.16 -0.79 13.46
CA ARG A 107 10.12 -0.43 14.53
C ARG A 107 11.57 -0.49 14.05
N MET A 108 11.92 -1.49 13.25
CA MET A 108 13.28 -1.61 12.70
C MET A 108 13.57 -0.47 11.72
N MET A 109 12.64 -0.16 10.83
CA MET A 109 12.74 0.95 9.89
C MET A 109 12.91 2.27 10.65
N ASN A 110 12.02 2.58 11.61
CA ASN A 110 12.09 3.80 12.41
C ASN A 110 13.41 3.89 13.21
N SER A 111 13.88 2.79 13.79
CA SER A 111 15.17 2.75 14.49
C SER A 111 16.33 3.03 13.54
N ALA A 112 16.30 2.51 12.31
CA ALA A 112 17.32 2.79 11.30
C ALA A 112 17.34 4.27 10.92
N MET A 113 16.16 4.91 10.78
CA MET A 113 16.05 6.35 10.53
C MET A 113 16.68 7.18 11.65
N VAL A 114 16.35 6.85 12.91
CA VAL A 114 16.91 7.54 14.09
C VAL A 114 18.44 7.40 14.18
N LEU A 115 18.97 6.23 13.84
CA LEU A 115 20.42 5.95 13.90
C LEU A 115 21.23 6.64 12.79
N GLN A 116 20.63 6.91 11.64
CA GLN A 116 21.30 7.64 10.55
C GLN A 116 21.43 9.13 10.81
N GLY A 117 20.78 9.63 11.86
CA GLY A 117 20.62 11.03 12.14
C GLY A 117 21.89 11.79 12.52
N ASP A 118 22.70 12.13 11.53
CA ASP A 118 23.63 13.25 11.67
C ASP A 118 22.96 14.63 11.46
N ARG A 119 21.73 14.68 10.93
CA ARG A 119 20.90 15.91 10.76
C ARG A 119 19.50 15.55 10.31
N GLU A 120 18.48 15.86 11.12
CA GLU A 120 17.08 16.13 10.72
C GLU A 120 16.54 15.29 9.54
N SER A 121 16.87 14.00 9.51
CA SER A 121 16.40 13.06 8.50
C SER A 121 15.08 12.46 8.96
N TYR A 122 13.98 13.03 8.49
CA TYR A 122 12.64 12.57 8.83
C TYR A 122 11.89 12.25 7.56
N SER A 123 11.03 11.25 7.64
CA SER A 123 10.17 10.90 6.52
C SER A 123 8.83 10.40 7.03
N THR A 124 7.81 10.52 6.22
CA THR A 124 6.50 9.94 6.53
C THR A 124 6.46 8.46 6.18
N LEU A 125 5.53 7.73 6.78
CA LEU A 125 5.17 6.38 6.34
C LEU A 125 3.65 6.25 6.28
N ASP A 126 3.13 5.91 5.12
CA ASP A 126 1.77 5.45 4.93
C ASP A 126 1.84 4.03 4.34
N PHE A 127 1.59 3.04 5.19
CA PHE A 127 1.75 1.63 4.83
C PHE A 127 0.42 0.90 4.93
N MET A 128 -0.03 0.35 3.80
CA MET A 128 -1.25 -0.44 3.71
C MET A 128 -0.90 -1.92 3.48
N ASP A 129 -1.47 -2.78 4.31
CA ASP A 129 -1.51 -4.23 4.16
C ASP A 129 -2.94 -4.68 3.89
N LEU A 130 -3.15 -5.38 2.80
CA LEU A 130 -4.45 -5.93 2.38
C LEU A 130 -4.35 -7.45 2.25
N ASP A 131 -5.10 -8.16 3.08
CA ASP A 131 -5.34 -9.59 2.94
C ASP A 131 -6.36 -9.86 1.82
N LEU A 132 -5.89 -10.40 0.72
CA LEU A 132 -6.71 -10.68 -0.46
C LEU A 132 -7.65 -11.89 -0.28
N TYR A 133 -7.51 -12.69 0.77
CA TYR A 133 -8.48 -13.75 1.08
C TYR A 133 -9.70 -13.19 1.79
N SER A 134 -9.51 -12.30 2.76
CA SER A 134 -10.59 -11.79 3.61
C SER A 134 -11.07 -10.40 3.24
N GLY A 135 -10.24 -9.59 2.56
CA GLY A 135 -10.46 -8.16 2.36
C GLY A 135 -10.15 -7.32 3.60
N GLN A 136 -9.52 -7.89 4.62
CA GLN A 136 -9.07 -7.12 5.78
C GLN A 136 -7.90 -6.22 5.36
N MET A 137 -8.03 -4.95 5.66
CA MET A 137 -7.02 -3.92 5.40
C MET A 137 -6.54 -3.32 6.70
N THR A 138 -5.22 -3.22 6.82
CA THR A 138 -4.55 -2.49 7.91
C THR A 138 -3.72 -1.38 7.30
N ILE A 139 -3.97 -0.14 7.72
CA ILE A 139 -3.13 1.00 7.37
C ILE A 139 -2.39 1.44 8.61
N THR A 140 -1.07 1.59 8.51
CA THR A 140 -0.24 2.21 9.55
C THR A 140 0.36 3.49 9.03
N LYS A 141 0.13 4.58 9.75
CA LYS A 141 0.56 5.92 9.38
C LYS A 141 1.51 6.49 10.42
N ILE A 142 2.63 7.04 9.95
CA ILE A 142 3.63 7.76 10.77
C ILE A 142 3.88 9.10 10.10
N GLY A 143 3.35 10.18 10.68
CA GLY A 143 3.47 11.54 10.15
C GLY A 143 2.86 11.74 8.75
N ALA A 144 2.16 10.77 8.23
CA ALA A 144 1.67 10.78 6.85
C ALA A 144 0.37 11.59 6.69
N ALA A 145 0.19 12.18 5.53
CA ALA A 145 -1.01 12.87 5.12
C ALA A 145 -2.25 11.95 5.16
N ALA A 146 -3.44 12.52 5.08
CA ALA A 146 -4.68 11.76 5.08
C ALA A 146 -4.78 10.84 3.87
N SER A 147 -5.33 9.64 4.06
CA SER A 147 -5.75 8.74 2.99
C SER A 147 -7.27 8.69 2.92
N PHE A 148 -7.83 8.34 1.77
CA PHE A 148 -9.27 8.41 1.53
C PHE A 148 -9.77 7.04 1.08
N LEU A 149 -10.70 6.48 1.84
CA LEU A 149 -11.36 5.22 1.51
C LEU A 149 -12.76 5.49 0.98
N LYS A 150 -12.97 5.24 -0.31
CA LYS A 150 -14.30 5.29 -0.93
C LYS A 150 -14.96 3.94 -0.85
N HIS A 151 -16.09 3.90 -0.19
CA HIS A 151 -16.97 2.76 -0.10
C HIS A 151 -18.34 3.17 -0.64
N LYS A 152 -18.73 2.67 -1.82
CA LYS A 152 -19.94 3.07 -2.53
C LYS A 152 -20.03 4.60 -2.70
N ASP A 153 -20.99 5.22 -1.99
CA ASP A 153 -21.29 6.65 -2.11
C ASP A 153 -20.64 7.50 -1.00
N ARG A 154 -19.82 6.89 -0.15
CA ARG A 154 -19.16 7.60 0.95
C ARG A 154 -17.66 7.49 0.85
N VAL A 155 -16.98 8.59 1.17
CA VAL A 155 -15.54 8.64 1.33
C VAL A 155 -15.23 8.87 2.81
N GLU A 156 -14.43 8.01 3.37
CA GLU A 156 -13.88 8.15 4.72
C GLU A 156 -12.47 8.72 4.63
N CYS A 157 -12.17 9.73 5.42
CA CYS A 157 -10.84 10.30 5.55
C CYS A 157 -10.11 9.62 6.71
N LEU A 158 -8.99 8.94 6.40
CA LEU A 158 -8.16 8.19 7.34
C LEU A 158 -6.95 9.04 7.73
N ARG A 159 -6.92 9.54 8.97
CA ARG A 159 -5.91 10.46 9.48
C ARG A 159 -4.99 9.78 10.48
N ALA A 160 -3.78 10.32 10.60
CA ALA A 160 -2.85 10.05 11.67
C ALA A 160 -2.51 11.33 12.43
N SER A 161 -2.05 11.17 13.66
CA SER A 161 -1.61 12.29 14.53
C SER A 161 -0.18 12.12 15.04
N THR A 162 0.55 11.14 14.53
CA THR A 162 1.91 10.82 14.95
C THR A 162 2.94 11.75 14.29
N LEU A 163 4.09 11.87 14.93
CA LEU A 163 5.26 12.53 14.34
C LEU A 163 5.84 11.68 13.20
N PRO A 164 6.59 12.28 12.28
CA PRO A 164 7.31 11.54 11.22
C PRO A 164 8.29 10.49 11.77
N ALA A 165 8.62 9.50 10.96
CA ALA A 165 9.65 8.53 11.26
C ALA A 165 11.02 9.20 11.38
N GLY A 166 11.83 8.71 12.31
CA GLY A 166 13.14 9.29 12.62
C GLY A 166 13.13 10.29 13.77
N VAL A 167 11.96 10.83 14.16
CA VAL A 167 11.85 11.80 15.27
C VAL A 167 11.90 11.12 16.63
N ASP A 168 11.15 10.05 16.80
CA ASP A 168 11.04 9.31 18.06
C ASP A 168 11.21 7.80 17.81
N ALA A 169 12.25 7.23 18.41
CA ALA A 169 12.54 5.79 18.28
C ALA A 169 11.41 4.89 18.82
N SER A 170 10.55 5.39 19.69
CA SER A 170 9.41 4.65 20.25
C SER A 170 8.15 4.71 19.38
N CYS A 171 8.15 5.50 18.31
CA CYS A 171 6.98 5.67 17.44
C CYS A 171 6.68 4.36 16.68
N THR A 172 5.45 3.87 16.85
CA THR A 172 4.92 2.69 16.15
C THR A 172 3.83 3.02 15.13
N GLY A 173 3.43 4.29 15.06
CA GLY A 173 2.40 4.79 14.16
C GLY A 173 0.97 4.57 14.65
N ASP A 174 0.05 5.25 13.99
CA ASP A 174 -1.39 5.05 14.15
C ASP A 174 -1.86 3.93 13.24
N VAL A 175 -2.54 2.92 13.81
CA VAL A 175 -3.01 1.74 13.08
C VAL A 175 -4.52 1.82 12.88
N ILE A 176 -4.96 1.71 11.64
CA ILE A 176 -6.36 1.76 11.23
C ILE A 176 -6.73 0.45 10.56
N HIS A 177 -7.79 -0.21 11.04
CA HIS A 177 -8.30 -1.44 10.45
C HIS A 177 -9.61 -1.16 9.71
N ARG A 178 -9.72 -1.66 8.48
CA ARG A 178 -10.96 -1.63 7.71
C ARG A 178 -11.15 -2.95 6.99
N LYS A 179 -12.37 -3.24 6.63
CA LYS A 179 -12.69 -4.37 5.77
C LYS A 179 -13.17 -3.84 4.43
N LEU A 180 -12.43 -4.17 3.39
CA LEU A 180 -12.76 -3.80 2.03
C LEU A 180 -13.75 -4.80 1.43
N THR A 181 -14.55 -4.30 0.52
CA THR A 181 -15.49 -5.08 -0.30
C THR A 181 -15.24 -4.79 -1.78
N HIS A 182 -15.89 -5.57 -2.64
CA HIS A 182 -15.76 -5.37 -4.08
C HIS A 182 -16.18 -3.95 -4.49
N GLY A 183 -15.29 -3.29 -5.23
CA GLY A 183 -15.49 -1.93 -5.72
C GLY A 183 -15.09 -0.81 -4.75
N ASP A 184 -14.53 -1.14 -3.60
CA ASP A 184 -13.93 -0.14 -2.72
C ASP A 184 -12.64 0.39 -3.34
N PHE A 185 -12.34 1.65 -3.05
CA PHE A 185 -11.23 2.37 -3.64
C PHE A 185 -10.48 3.16 -2.57
N LEU A 186 -9.18 2.89 -2.43
CA LEU A 186 -8.30 3.62 -1.52
C LEU A 186 -7.41 4.58 -2.30
N VAL A 187 -7.39 5.84 -1.88
CA VAL A 187 -6.49 6.87 -2.37
C VAL A 187 -5.52 7.24 -1.26
N MET A 188 -4.24 7.02 -1.47
CA MET A 188 -3.16 7.45 -0.60
C MET A 188 -2.44 8.61 -1.28
N VAL A 189 -2.21 9.68 -0.55
CA VAL A 189 -1.58 10.90 -1.09
C VAL A 189 -0.50 11.38 -0.13
N THR A 190 0.48 12.11 -0.67
CA THR A 190 1.42 12.91 0.11
C THR A 190 0.84 14.30 0.40
N ASP A 191 1.43 15.02 1.33
CA ASP A 191 0.96 16.38 1.70
C ASP A 191 1.03 17.35 0.53
N GLY A 192 2.04 17.23 -0.35
CA GLY A 192 2.16 18.05 -1.56
C GLY A 192 0.92 18.02 -2.45
N VAL A 193 0.19 16.88 -2.52
CA VAL A 193 -1.07 16.80 -3.26
C VAL A 193 -2.16 17.63 -2.61
N LEU A 194 -2.25 17.60 -1.28
CA LEU A 194 -3.24 18.37 -0.53
C LEU A 194 -2.93 19.87 -0.54
N GLU A 195 -1.67 20.24 -0.41
CA GLU A 195 -1.20 21.62 -0.47
C GLU A 195 -1.46 22.26 -1.83
N TYR A 196 -1.30 21.49 -2.92
CA TYR A 196 -1.56 21.97 -4.28
C TYR A 196 -3.01 22.40 -4.53
N LEU A 197 -3.95 21.94 -3.73
CA LEU A 197 -5.35 22.36 -3.84
C LEU A 197 -5.56 23.84 -3.50
N HIS A 198 -4.66 24.47 -2.73
CA HIS A 198 -4.70 25.87 -2.34
C HIS A 198 -6.05 26.32 -1.74
N VAL A 199 -6.68 25.46 -0.95
CA VAL A 199 -7.98 25.69 -0.30
C VAL A 199 -7.85 25.64 1.21
N PRO A 200 -8.76 26.28 1.98
CA PRO A 200 -8.68 26.25 3.46
C PRO A 200 -8.79 24.85 4.07
N ASN A 201 -9.57 23.97 3.47
CA ASN A 201 -9.84 22.62 3.94
C ASN A 201 -9.50 21.60 2.84
N PRO A 202 -8.20 21.31 2.60
CA PRO A 202 -7.79 20.46 1.47
C PRO A 202 -8.30 19.03 1.57
N GLU A 203 -8.40 18.48 2.78
CA GLU A 203 -8.92 17.12 2.99
C GLU A 203 -10.42 17.01 2.66
N GLU A 204 -11.23 17.98 3.07
CA GLU A 204 -12.66 18.02 2.73
C GLU A 204 -12.85 18.16 1.21
N THR A 205 -12.08 19.04 0.59
CA THR A 205 -12.12 19.23 -0.87
C THR A 205 -11.68 17.96 -1.61
N MET A 206 -10.63 17.29 -1.16
CA MET A 206 -10.19 16.02 -1.74
C MET A 206 -11.28 14.94 -1.59
N GLN A 207 -11.96 14.91 -0.45
CA GLN A 207 -13.07 13.99 -0.19
C GLN A 207 -14.22 14.22 -1.17
N GLU A 208 -14.62 15.48 -1.39
CA GLU A 208 -15.65 15.87 -2.37
C GLU A 208 -15.25 15.50 -3.81
N ILE A 209 -13.98 15.72 -4.19
CA ILE A 209 -13.45 15.33 -5.50
C ILE A 209 -13.59 13.81 -5.68
N ILE A 210 -13.16 13.02 -4.70
CA ILE A 210 -13.23 11.55 -4.78
C ILE A 210 -14.68 11.06 -4.78
N GLU A 211 -15.59 11.70 -4.03
CA GLU A 211 -17.02 11.39 -4.04
C GLU A 211 -17.62 11.62 -5.42
N SER A 212 -17.26 12.74 -6.06
CA SER A 212 -17.76 13.10 -7.39
C SER A 212 -17.16 12.27 -8.52
N CYS A 213 -16.01 11.61 -8.31
CA CYS A 213 -15.40 10.74 -9.31
C CYS A 213 -16.31 9.54 -9.57
N LEU A 214 -16.91 9.50 -10.75
CA LEU A 214 -17.58 8.32 -11.28
C LEU A 214 -16.52 7.30 -11.67
N LEU A 215 -16.25 6.36 -10.75
CA LEU A 215 -15.46 5.20 -11.10
C LEU A 215 -16.26 4.37 -12.09
N TYR A 216 -15.95 4.51 -13.36
CA TYR A 216 -16.44 3.59 -14.38
C TYR A 216 -15.81 2.22 -14.09
N THR A 217 -16.48 1.41 -13.31
CA THR A 217 -16.24 -0.01 -13.31
C THR A 217 -16.85 -0.56 -14.61
N SER A 218 -16.11 -0.50 -15.71
CA SER A 218 -16.43 -1.32 -16.86
C SER A 218 -16.47 -2.77 -16.38
N PRO A 219 -17.54 -3.53 -16.65
CA PRO A 219 -17.57 -4.94 -16.32
C PRO A 219 -16.33 -5.60 -16.96
N SER A 220 -15.59 -6.35 -16.16
CA SER A 220 -14.44 -7.08 -16.66
C SER A 220 -14.88 -7.99 -17.81
N PRO A 221 -14.10 -8.18 -18.88
CA PRO A 221 -14.41 -9.14 -19.93
C PRO A 221 -14.62 -10.58 -19.42
N ARG A 222 -14.35 -10.84 -18.13
CA ARG A 222 -14.60 -12.14 -17.46
C ARG A 222 -16.02 -12.28 -16.91
N ASP A 223 -16.77 -11.18 -16.77
CA ASP A 223 -18.14 -11.20 -16.23
C ASP A 223 -19.19 -11.53 -17.31
N THR A 224 -18.77 -11.77 -18.54
CA THR A 224 -19.63 -12.11 -19.70
C THR A 224 -19.51 -13.57 -20.14
N ARG A 225 -19.19 -14.51 -19.23
CA ARG A 225 -19.20 -15.96 -19.54
C ARG A 225 -20.01 -16.76 -18.57
#